data_767f5b78a065555823b6282e03346f1e
#
_entry.id   767f5b78a065555823b6282e03346f1e
#
_cell.length_a   1.000
_cell.length_b   1.000
_cell.length_c   1.000
_cell.angle_alpha   90.00
_cell.angle_beta   90.00
_cell.angle_gamma   90.00
#
_symmetry.space_group_name_H-M   'P 1'
#
loop_
_entity.id
_entity.type
_entity.pdbx_description
1 polymer ?
#
loop_
_entity_poly.entity_id
_entity_poly.type
_entity_poly.pdbx_seq_one_letter_code
_entity_poly.pdbx_strand_id
1 'polypeptide(L)'
;IISQSEDKGDMIKKNTTIVVVMSSGVGEVSVPDVKGLDETSAINKLQDNGFKYSRDYANSDTVASGQVISQTPDAGAKAKKGDSISIGVSQGKAPVVVPNVVGKSETDARNELSGAGLTVTSVTKENSDTVAAGNVISQSIADGKYVDAGSNISLVISDGPKITYYKFSAKITAPAD
;
A
#
# COMPACT_ATOMS: atom_id res chain seq x y z
N ILE A 1 44.35 -13.30 -20.26
CA ILE A 1 45.71 -12.76 -20.04
C ILE A 1 45.60 -11.24 -20.09
N ILE A 2 46.13 -10.55 -19.09
CA ILE A 2 46.23 -9.08 -19.05
C ILE A 2 47.58 -8.68 -19.68
N SER A 3 48.63 -9.35 -19.29
CA SER A 3 49.97 -9.14 -19.80
C SER A 3 50.83 -10.41 -19.67
N GLN A 4 51.94 -10.41 -20.37
CA GLN A 4 53.00 -11.41 -20.24
C GLN A 4 54.37 -10.71 -20.27
N SER A 5 55.39 -11.32 -19.68
CA SER A 5 56.72 -10.70 -19.54
C SER A 5 57.50 -10.62 -20.85
N GLU A 6 57.15 -11.47 -21.80
CA GLU A 6 57.82 -11.54 -23.11
C GLU A 6 56.76 -11.45 -24.21
N ASP A 7 57.06 -10.80 -25.31
CA ASP A 7 56.11 -10.65 -26.42
C ASP A 7 56.01 -11.88 -27.29
N LYS A 8 54.87 -12.01 -27.97
CA LYS A 8 54.64 -13.11 -28.91
C LYS A 8 55.63 -13.04 -30.07
N GLY A 9 56.44 -14.05 -30.18
CA GLY A 9 57.43 -14.19 -31.26
C GLY A 9 58.85 -13.85 -30.84
N ASP A 10 59.06 -13.40 -29.61
CA ASP A 10 60.43 -13.18 -29.10
C ASP A 10 61.22 -14.49 -28.97
N MET A 11 62.49 -14.41 -29.33
CA MET A 11 63.44 -15.50 -29.13
C MET A 11 64.02 -15.41 -27.72
N ILE A 12 63.62 -16.36 -26.88
CA ILE A 12 64.05 -16.44 -25.48
C ILE A 12 65.01 -17.59 -25.24
N LYS A 13 65.86 -17.46 -24.23
CA LYS A 13 66.82 -18.51 -23.83
C LYS A 13 66.06 -19.72 -23.27
N LYS A 14 66.56 -20.90 -23.49
CA LYS A 14 66.03 -22.12 -22.87
C LYS A 14 65.96 -21.93 -21.34
N ASN A 15 64.84 -22.30 -20.73
CA ASN A 15 64.55 -22.18 -19.31
C ASN A 15 64.26 -20.72 -18.81
N THR A 16 63.94 -19.76 -19.69
CA THR A 16 63.40 -18.48 -19.27
C THR A 16 62.00 -18.66 -18.67
N THR A 17 61.79 -18.09 -17.51
CA THR A 17 60.45 -18.08 -16.86
C THR A 17 59.61 -17.00 -17.50
N ILE A 18 58.46 -17.35 -18.07
CA ILE A 18 57.47 -16.41 -18.58
C ILE A 18 56.42 -16.17 -17.48
N VAL A 19 56.27 -14.92 -17.06
CA VAL A 19 55.23 -14.50 -16.12
C VAL A 19 54.01 -14.11 -16.91
N VAL A 20 52.90 -14.77 -16.64
CA VAL A 20 51.60 -14.47 -17.23
C VAL A 20 50.68 -13.90 -16.17
N VAL A 21 50.21 -12.68 -16.37
CA VAL A 21 49.21 -12.08 -15.53
C VAL A 21 47.84 -12.38 -16.11
N MET A 22 47.04 -13.10 -15.35
CA MET A 22 45.67 -13.43 -15.72
C MET A 22 44.69 -12.54 -14.94
N SER A 23 43.64 -12.10 -15.64
CA SER A 23 42.55 -11.42 -14.95
C SER A 23 41.82 -12.39 -14.03
N SER A 24 41.62 -12.03 -12.79
CA SER A 24 40.72 -12.72 -11.87
C SER A 24 39.24 -12.35 -12.07
N GLY A 25 38.95 -11.54 -13.07
CA GLY A 25 37.64 -11.02 -13.35
C GLY A 25 37.32 -9.78 -12.50
N VAL A 26 36.05 -9.34 -12.55
CA VAL A 26 35.55 -8.26 -11.67
C VAL A 26 35.40 -8.83 -10.27
N GLY A 27 36.04 -8.19 -9.30
CA GLY A 27 35.95 -8.56 -7.90
C GLY A 27 34.49 -8.51 -7.41
N GLU A 28 34.17 -9.38 -6.45
CA GLU A 28 32.86 -9.34 -5.78
C GLU A 28 32.79 -8.15 -4.82
N VAL A 29 31.61 -7.52 -4.78
CA VAL A 29 31.25 -6.42 -3.90
C VAL A 29 30.13 -6.88 -2.99
N SER A 30 30.08 -6.37 -1.77
CA SER A 30 28.97 -6.65 -0.86
C SER A 30 27.73 -5.86 -1.28
N VAL A 31 26.60 -6.54 -1.39
CA VAL A 31 25.31 -5.91 -1.67
C VAL A 31 24.92 -4.97 -0.51
N PRO A 32 24.66 -3.68 -0.77
CA PRO A 32 24.25 -2.75 0.28
C PRO A 32 22.83 -3.08 0.78
N ASP A 33 22.55 -2.76 2.04
CA ASP A 33 21.20 -2.83 2.59
C ASP A 33 20.37 -1.64 2.09
N VAL A 34 19.26 -1.94 1.41
CA VAL A 34 18.33 -0.93 0.91
C VAL A 34 16.90 -1.12 1.45
N LYS A 35 16.66 -2.10 2.32
CA LYS A 35 15.35 -2.30 2.96
C LYS A 35 14.99 -1.09 3.81
N GLY A 36 13.73 -0.67 3.75
CA GLY A 36 13.21 0.48 4.48
C GLY A 36 13.56 1.85 3.90
N LEU A 37 14.44 1.92 2.89
CA LEU A 37 14.69 3.17 2.18
C LEU A 37 13.53 3.47 1.23
N ASP A 38 13.35 4.74 0.87
CA ASP A 38 12.50 5.10 -0.27
C ASP A 38 13.11 4.56 -1.58
N GLU A 39 12.25 4.31 -2.57
CA GLU A 39 12.63 3.69 -3.85
C GLU A 39 13.80 4.42 -4.51
N THR A 40 13.77 5.75 -4.55
CA THR A 40 14.80 6.56 -5.21
C THR A 40 16.16 6.42 -4.51
N SER A 41 16.18 6.54 -3.19
CA SER A 41 17.38 6.37 -2.37
C SER A 41 17.97 4.96 -2.48
N ALA A 42 17.11 3.95 -2.52
CA ALA A 42 17.51 2.56 -2.71
C ALA A 42 18.21 2.35 -4.06
N ILE A 43 17.59 2.86 -5.14
CA ILE A 43 18.13 2.77 -6.50
C ILE A 43 19.49 3.47 -6.59
N ASN A 44 19.59 4.70 -6.10
CA ASN A 44 20.85 5.45 -6.11
C ASN A 44 21.95 4.70 -5.35
N LYS A 45 21.63 4.17 -4.18
CA LYS A 45 22.60 3.40 -3.37
C LYS A 45 23.07 2.13 -4.08
N LEU A 46 22.20 1.43 -4.79
CA LEU A 46 22.59 0.26 -5.61
C LEU A 46 23.51 0.67 -6.77
N GLN A 47 23.15 1.74 -7.49
CA GLN A 47 23.91 2.24 -8.63
C GLN A 47 25.29 2.75 -8.22
N ASP A 48 25.40 3.49 -7.11
CA ASP A 48 26.65 3.99 -6.54
C ASP A 48 27.61 2.84 -6.17
N ASN A 49 27.08 1.67 -5.81
CA ASN A 49 27.85 0.47 -5.55
C ASN A 49 28.10 -0.38 -6.81
N GLY A 50 27.66 0.10 -7.99
CA GLY A 50 27.92 -0.50 -9.28
C GLY A 50 26.97 -1.65 -9.65
N PHE A 51 25.80 -1.75 -8.98
CA PHE A 51 24.77 -2.74 -9.31
C PHE A 51 23.74 -2.17 -10.27
N LYS A 52 23.12 -3.06 -11.05
CA LYS A 52 21.85 -2.81 -11.72
C LYS A 52 20.72 -3.15 -10.77
N TYR A 53 19.51 -2.75 -11.10
CA TYR A 53 18.32 -3.08 -10.30
C TYR A 53 17.16 -3.52 -11.18
N SER A 54 16.31 -4.33 -10.61
CA SER A 54 14.93 -4.56 -11.05
C SER A 54 13.99 -4.27 -9.86
N ARG A 55 12.73 -4.00 -10.16
CA ARG A 55 11.74 -3.67 -9.13
C ARG A 55 10.43 -4.37 -9.38
N ASP A 56 9.81 -4.80 -8.29
CA ASP A 56 8.47 -5.35 -8.23
C ASP A 56 7.67 -4.58 -7.16
N TYR A 57 6.37 -4.50 -7.33
CA TYR A 57 5.51 -3.80 -6.40
C TYR A 57 4.60 -4.79 -5.69
N ALA A 58 4.45 -4.63 -4.37
CA ALA A 58 3.58 -5.45 -3.55
C ALA A 58 2.91 -4.63 -2.44
N ASN A 59 1.71 -5.04 -2.02
CA ASN A 59 1.07 -4.44 -0.87
C ASN A 59 1.77 -4.87 0.42
N SER A 60 1.77 -3.97 1.41
CA SER A 60 2.30 -4.22 2.75
C SER A 60 1.46 -3.51 3.80
N ASP A 61 1.09 -4.22 4.86
CA ASP A 61 0.37 -3.64 5.98
C ASP A 61 1.28 -2.86 6.93
N THR A 62 2.59 -3.10 6.86
CA THR A 62 3.59 -2.60 7.81
C THR A 62 4.59 -1.63 7.22
N VAL A 63 4.79 -1.66 5.90
CA VAL A 63 5.74 -0.80 5.19
C VAL A 63 4.97 0.26 4.41
N ALA A 64 5.31 1.52 4.61
CA ALA A 64 4.66 2.64 3.91
C ALA A 64 4.86 2.55 2.40
N SER A 65 3.88 3.06 1.64
CA SER A 65 3.98 3.15 0.17
C SER A 65 5.26 3.88 -0.26
N GLY A 66 5.93 3.35 -1.29
CA GLY A 66 7.17 3.88 -1.83
C GLY A 66 8.45 3.43 -1.11
N GLN A 67 8.36 2.64 -0.04
CA GLN A 67 9.52 2.10 0.66
C GLN A 67 9.83 0.67 0.24
N VAL A 68 11.11 0.29 0.31
CA VAL A 68 11.59 -1.05 -0.04
C VAL A 68 11.21 -2.06 1.06
N ILE A 69 10.44 -3.07 0.68
CA ILE A 69 10.04 -4.19 1.54
C ILE A 69 11.14 -5.25 1.60
N SER A 70 11.70 -5.58 0.44
CA SER A 70 12.63 -6.70 0.27
C SER A 70 13.69 -6.38 -0.77
N GLN A 71 14.79 -7.10 -0.70
CA GLN A 71 15.84 -7.11 -1.71
C GLN A 71 16.37 -8.52 -1.93
N THR A 72 16.78 -8.81 -3.15
CA THR A 72 17.42 -10.08 -3.51
C THR A 72 18.53 -9.80 -4.54
N PRO A 73 19.77 -10.21 -4.27
CA PRO A 73 20.28 -10.86 -3.06
C PRO A 73 20.17 -10.02 -1.78
N ASP A 74 20.22 -10.69 -0.64
CA ASP A 74 20.19 -10.02 0.67
C ASP A 74 21.39 -9.09 0.89
N ALA A 75 21.20 -8.11 1.79
CA ALA A 75 22.27 -7.24 2.26
C ALA A 75 23.48 -8.05 2.76
N GLY A 76 24.69 -7.64 2.37
CA GLY A 76 25.93 -8.33 2.73
C GLY A 76 26.31 -9.50 1.80
N ALA A 77 25.40 -10.00 0.98
CA ALA A 77 25.72 -11.02 -0.02
C ALA A 77 26.84 -10.55 -0.97
N LYS A 78 27.61 -11.48 -1.52
CA LYS A 78 28.63 -11.18 -2.51
C LYS A 78 28.04 -11.27 -3.92
N ALA A 79 28.22 -10.20 -4.68
CA ALA A 79 27.79 -10.10 -6.06
C ALA A 79 28.83 -9.33 -6.89
N LYS A 80 28.81 -9.46 -8.19
CA LYS A 80 29.74 -8.76 -9.09
C LYS A 80 29.16 -7.41 -9.48
N LYS A 81 30.03 -6.42 -9.70
CA LYS A 81 29.60 -5.15 -10.31
C LYS A 81 28.91 -5.44 -11.64
N GLY A 82 27.75 -4.83 -11.83
CA GLY A 82 26.88 -5.02 -12.99
C GLY A 82 25.80 -6.09 -12.80
N ASP A 83 25.84 -6.88 -11.73
CA ASP A 83 24.74 -7.78 -11.37
C ASP A 83 23.48 -6.98 -11.01
N SER A 84 22.31 -7.60 -11.21
CA SER A 84 21.03 -6.97 -10.90
C SER A 84 20.55 -7.38 -9.52
N ILE A 85 20.17 -6.39 -8.72
CA ILE A 85 19.52 -6.58 -7.43
C ILE A 85 18.02 -6.31 -7.62
N SER A 86 17.18 -7.29 -7.28
CA SER A 86 15.72 -7.10 -7.25
C SER A 86 15.30 -6.45 -5.95
N ILE A 87 14.48 -5.41 -6.03
CA ILE A 87 13.86 -4.76 -4.87
C ILE A 87 12.34 -4.86 -4.97
N GLY A 88 11.69 -5.25 -3.86
CA GLY A 88 10.24 -5.17 -3.71
C GLY A 88 9.88 -3.84 -3.08
N VAL A 89 9.02 -3.05 -3.74
CA VAL A 89 8.58 -1.74 -3.27
C VAL A 89 7.15 -1.81 -2.78
N SER A 90 6.89 -1.24 -1.61
CA SER A 90 5.56 -1.20 -1.02
C SER A 90 4.62 -0.30 -1.81
N GLN A 91 3.43 -0.77 -2.07
CA GLN A 91 2.28 0.03 -2.52
C GLN A 91 1.40 0.51 -1.35
N GLY A 92 1.82 0.23 -0.09
CA GLY A 92 0.99 0.41 1.09
C GLY A 92 -0.02 -0.73 1.26
N LYS A 93 -1.01 -0.50 2.09
CA LYS A 93 -2.06 -1.51 2.36
C LYS A 93 -2.85 -1.85 1.10
N ALA A 94 -3.31 -3.09 1.01
CA ALA A 94 -4.20 -3.47 -0.08
C ALA A 94 -5.52 -2.69 -0.03
N PRO A 95 -6.09 -2.30 -1.17
CA PRO A 95 -7.43 -1.73 -1.22
C PRO A 95 -8.47 -2.70 -0.65
N VAL A 96 -9.51 -2.14 -0.01
CA VAL A 96 -10.62 -2.88 0.58
C VAL A 96 -11.92 -2.62 -0.18
N VAL A 97 -12.83 -3.58 -0.15
CA VAL A 97 -14.15 -3.43 -0.76
C VAL A 97 -15.12 -2.81 0.25
N VAL A 98 -15.86 -1.80 -0.17
CA VAL A 98 -16.91 -1.17 0.66
C VAL A 98 -18.10 -2.10 0.77
N PRO A 99 -18.51 -2.55 1.97
CA PRO A 99 -19.70 -3.37 2.16
C PRO A 99 -20.99 -2.54 2.05
N ASN A 100 -22.10 -3.22 1.76
CA ASN A 100 -23.43 -2.59 1.80
C ASN A 100 -23.95 -2.59 3.24
N VAL A 101 -24.11 -1.39 3.82
CA VAL A 101 -24.65 -1.22 5.15
C VAL A 101 -26.00 -0.49 5.19
N VAL A 102 -26.58 -0.19 4.02
CA VAL A 102 -27.91 0.43 3.92
C VAL A 102 -28.97 -0.50 4.52
N GLY A 103 -29.85 0.04 5.33
CA GLY A 103 -30.90 -0.70 6.04
C GLY A 103 -30.46 -1.37 7.35
N LYS A 104 -29.17 -1.47 7.64
CA LYS A 104 -28.64 -2.01 8.91
C LYS A 104 -28.72 -0.99 10.03
N SER A 105 -28.71 -1.45 11.28
CA SER A 105 -28.56 -0.55 12.44
C SER A 105 -27.24 0.22 12.36
N GLU A 106 -27.18 1.42 12.97
CA GLU A 106 -25.95 2.21 13.04
C GLU A 106 -24.79 1.39 13.65
N THR A 107 -25.06 0.61 14.69
CA THR A 107 -24.04 -0.21 15.36
C THR A 107 -23.51 -1.29 14.45
N ASP A 108 -24.38 -2.03 13.76
CA ASP A 108 -23.97 -3.10 12.84
C ASP A 108 -23.21 -2.53 11.65
N ALA A 109 -23.67 -1.41 11.11
CA ALA A 109 -23.02 -0.70 10.02
C ALA A 109 -21.59 -0.27 10.38
N ARG A 110 -21.40 0.32 11.58
CA ARG A 110 -20.08 0.71 12.07
C ARG A 110 -19.15 -0.50 12.26
N ASN A 111 -19.68 -1.58 12.83
CA ASN A 111 -18.90 -2.81 13.05
C ASN A 111 -18.46 -3.42 11.72
N GLU A 112 -19.35 -3.49 10.74
CA GLU A 112 -19.06 -4.07 9.42
C GLU A 112 -18.08 -3.22 8.61
N LEU A 113 -18.25 -1.89 8.60
CA LEU A 113 -17.33 -0.97 7.95
C LEU A 113 -15.94 -1.01 8.61
N SER A 114 -15.89 -1.04 9.94
CA SER A 114 -14.62 -1.17 10.67
C SER A 114 -13.95 -2.53 10.41
N GLY A 115 -14.73 -3.60 10.36
CA GLY A 115 -14.22 -4.93 9.99
C GLY A 115 -13.69 -5.00 8.56
N ALA A 116 -14.22 -4.20 7.66
CA ALA A 116 -13.72 -4.04 6.30
C ALA A 116 -12.52 -3.06 6.21
N GLY A 117 -12.02 -2.54 7.32
CA GLY A 117 -10.88 -1.62 7.36
C GLY A 117 -11.23 -0.17 6.98
N LEU A 118 -12.51 0.23 7.09
CA LEU A 118 -12.99 1.59 6.82
C LEU A 118 -13.27 2.36 8.11
N THR A 119 -13.23 3.69 8.05
CA THR A 119 -13.47 4.55 9.22
C THR A 119 -14.73 5.40 9.03
N VAL A 120 -15.72 5.23 9.91
CA VAL A 120 -16.90 6.10 9.91
C VAL A 120 -16.56 7.41 10.63
N THR A 121 -16.46 8.49 9.86
CA THR A 121 -16.03 9.81 10.37
C THR A 121 -17.19 10.78 10.57
N SER A 122 -18.32 10.58 9.91
CA SER A 122 -19.48 11.45 10.03
C SER A 122 -20.77 10.64 10.01
N VAL A 123 -21.71 11.01 10.86
CA VAL A 123 -23.08 10.50 10.87
C VAL A 123 -24.02 11.68 10.93
N THR A 124 -24.89 11.77 9.95
CA THR A 124 -26.01 12.72 9.93
C THR A 124 -27.33 11.99 10.11
N LYS A 125 -28.35 12.68 10.53
CA LYS A 125 -29.69 12.12 10.72
C LYS A 125 -30.70 12.83 9.83
N GLU A 126 -31.59 12.04 9.25
CA GLU A 126 -32.66 12.50 8.38
C GLU A 126 -33.95 11.73 8.66
N ASN A 127 -35.11 12.37 8.44
CA ASN A 127 -36.38 11.65 8.51
C ASN A 127 -36.51 10.74 7.28
N SER A 128 -37.11 9.57 7.49
CA SER A 128 -37.43 8.64 6.42
C SER A 128 -38.75 7.93 6.72
N ASP A 129 -39.65 7.93 5.76
CA ASP A 129 -40.91 7.19 5.84
C ASP A 129 -40.75 5.69 5.49
N THR A 130 -39.58 5.31 4.94
CA THR A 130 -39.32 3.95 4.44
C THR A 130 -38.26 3.19 5.22
N VAL A 131 -37.37 3.90 5.92
CA VAL A 131 -36.27 3.32 6.72
C VAL A 131 -36.60 3.53 8.20
N ALA A 132 -36.56 2.45 8.97
CA ALA A 132 -36.84 2.50 10.41
C ALA A 132 -35.84 3.39 11.14
N ALA A 133 -36.28 4.06 12.20
CA ALA A 133 -35.42 4.89 13.03
C ALA A 133 -34.21 4.11 13.56
N GLY A 134 -33.02 4.71 13.51
CA GLY A 134 -31.75 4.08 13.88
C GLY A 134 -31.05 3.29 12.79
N ASN A 135 -31.68 3.10 11.63
CA ASN A 135 -31.08 2.38 10.51
C ASN A 135 -30.48 3.32 9.46
N VAL A 136 -29.52 2.80 8.73
CA VAL A 136 -28.79 3.54 7.69
C VAL A 136 -29.70 3.79 6.48
N ILE A 137 -29.89 5.06 6.12
CA ILE A 137 -30.56 5.48 4.89
C ILE A 137 -29.59 5.37 3.70
N SER A 138 -28.36 5.87 3.89
CA SER A 138 -27.36 5.90 2.84
C SER A 138 -25.93 5.93 3.39
N GLN A 139 -24.98 5.55 2.54
CA GLN A 139 -23.55 5.62 2.78
C GLN A 139 -22.89 6.48 1.69
N SER A 140 -21.83 7.22 2.03
CA SER A 140 -21.20 8.18 1.12
C SER A 140 -20.41 7.54 -0.02
N ILE A 141 -20.00 6.29 0.14
CA ILE A 141 -19.32 5.51 -0.88
C ILE A 141 -20.18 4.30 -1.20
N ALA A 142 -20.49 4.09 -2.47
CA ALA A 142 -21.30 2.95 -2.89
C ALA A 142 -20.63 1.61 -2.54
N ASP A 143 -21.44 0.62 -2.18
CA ASP A 143 -20.99 -0.75 -1.98
C ASP A 143 -20.33 -1.35 -3.23
N GLY A 144 -19.45 -2.31 -3.02
CA GLY A 144 -18.68 -2.96 -4.09
C GLY A 144 -17.52 -2.12 -4.64
N LYS A 145 -17.36 -0.86 -4.23
CA LYS A 145 -16.20 -0.03 -4.62
C LYS A 145 -14.94 -0.47 -3.88
N TYR A 146 -13.80 -0.42 -4.60
CA TYR A 146 -12.48 -0.56 -3.99
C TYR A 146 -11.98 0.81 -3.56
N VAL A 147 -11.53 0.92 -2.33
CA VAL A 147 -10.97 2.14 -1.73
C VAL A 147 -9.74 1.77 -0.90
N ASP A 148 -8.89 2.75 -0.62
CA ASP A 148 -7.73 2.54 0.24
C ASP A 148 -8.16 2.12 1.65
N ALA A 149 -7.46 1.17 2.24
CA ALA A 149 -7.70 0.76 3.63
C ALA A 149 -7.54 1.96 4.57
N GLY A 150 -8.51 2.14 5.48
CA GLY A 150 -8.61 3.30 6.36
C GLY A 150 -9.39 4.47 5.76
N SER A 151 -9.93 4.35 4.53
CA SER A 151 -10.75 5.41 3.93
C SER A 151 -11.93 5.81 4.80
N ASN A 152 -12.24 7.09 4.77
CA ASN A 152 -13.35 7.68 5.52
C ASN A 152 -14.68 7.45 4.79
N ILE A 153 -15.72 7.07 5.54
CA ILE A 153 -17.07 6.93 5.05
C ILE A 153 -18.03 7.67 5.97
N SER A 154 -19.07 8.28 5.40
CA SER A 154 -20.14 8.95 6.14
C SER A 154 -21.44 8.16 5.98
N LEU A 155 -22.27 8.21 7.02
CA LEU A 155 -23.57 7.56 7.03
C LEU A 155 -24.69 8.59 7.26
N VAL A 156 -25.83 8.34 6.64
CA VAL A 156 -27.08 9.00 6.95
C VAL A 156 -27.98 8.00 7.67
N ILE A 157 -28.40 8.33 8.88
CA ILE A 157 -29.23 7.48 9.73
C ILE A 157 -30.66 8.01 9.77
N SER A 158 -31.63 7.14 9.74
CA SER A 158 -33.04 7.49 9.86
C SER A 158 -33.41 7.92 11.29
N ASP A 159 -34.10 9.01 11.42
CA ASP A 159 -34.86 9.37 12.63
C ASP A 159 -36.32 8.86 12.61
N GLY A 160 -36.67 8.07 11.59
CA GLY A 160 -38.02 7.62 11.33
C GLY A 160 -38.87 8.67 10.59
N PRO A 161 -40.18 8.46 10.48
CA PRO A 161 -41.08 9.39 9.81
C PRO A 161 -41.07 10.78 10.46
N LYS A 162 -41.25 11.82 9.67
CA LYS A 162 -41.38 13.17 10.18
C LYS A 162 -42.68 13.31 10.96
N ILE A 163 -42.58 13.59 12.27
CA ILE A 163 -43.77 13.81 13.11
C ILE A 163 -44.33 15.22 12.85
N THR A 164 -45.55 15.27 12.35
CA THR A 164 -46.27 16.53 12.16
C THR A 164 -47.34 16.67 13.23
N TYR A 165 -47.24 17.70 14.04
CA TYR A 165 -48.22 18.02 15.08
C TYR A 165 -49.31 18.92 14.50
N TYR A 166 -50.57 18.50 14.66
CA TYR A 166 -51.72 19.35 14.34
C TYR A 166 -52.32 19.89 15.59
N LYS A 167 -52.58 21.22 15.65
CA LYS A 167 -53.26 21.85 16.74
C LYS A 167 -54.76 21.57 16.60
N PHE A 168 -55.32 20.75 17.48
CA PHE A 168 -56.76 20.53 17.55
C PHE A 168 -57.42 21.58 18.44
N SER A 169 -58.44 22.24 17.92
CA SER A 169 -59.31 23.14 18.71
C SER A 169 -60.75 22.67 18.60
N ALA A 170 -61.35 22.24 19.70
CA ALA A 170 -62.78 21.94 19.79
C ALA A 170 -63.51 23.12 20.36
N LYS A 171 -64.56 23.55 19.68
CA LYS A 171 -65.50 24.51 20.23
C LYS A 171 -66.64 23.73 20.93
N ILE A 172 -66.67 23.79 22.25
CA ILE A 172 -67.76 23.22 23.03
C ILE A 172 -68.84 24.23 23.05
N THR A 173 -69.98 23.97 22.46
CA THR A 173 -71.24 24.77 22.63
C THR A 173 -72.08 24.12 23.72
N ALA A 174 -72.37 24.87 24.75
CA ALA A 174 -73.34 24.46 25.77
C ALA A 174 -74.73 24.28 25.13
N PRO A 175 -75.50 23.29 25.53
CA PRO A 175 -76.91 23.23 25.11
C PRO A 175 -77.66 24.49 25.55
N ALA A 176 -78.50 25.01 24.68
CA ALA A 176 -79.43 26.09 25.06
C ALA A 176 -80.48 25.55 26.01
N ASP A 177 -80.72 26.27 27.15
CA ASP A 177 -81.81 25.99 28.10
C ASP A 177 -83.16 26.19 27.43
#